data_2110a0e247c50cf8e808ceb61033a034
#
_entry.id   2110a0e247c50cf8e808ceb61033a034
#
_cell.length_a   1.000
_cell.length_b   1.000
_cell.length_c   1.000
_cell.angle_alpha   90.00
_cell.angle_beta   90.00
_cell.angle_gamma   90.00
#
_symmetry.space_group_name_H-M   'P 1'
#
loop_
_entity.id
_entity.type
_entity.pdbx_description
1 polymer ?
#
loop_
_entity_poly.entity_id
_entity_poly.type
_entity_poly.pdbx_seq_one_letter_code
_entity_poly.pdbx_strand_id
1 'polypeptide(L)'
;MRLSPEQIIINFELQKFKQKIFLVSGNEETYIKKIEESLICGLKNGAQVEIIRQGSLNVDATSCEESSTLFSADFKIYIFNNPKDVDLDYIGNLTLDSFAIIISHSSIKTSSKLKKFFDQHSELVSIACYKLSRENKIKLLGHFLRKKSFEMSKECYWYLVDNSSDYYQLFENEVN
;
A
#
# COMPACT_ATOMS: atom_id res chain seq x y z
N MET A 1 -11.52 0.55 6.89
CA MET A 1 -11.88 0.87 5.48
C MET A 1 -11.14 -0.07 4.53
N ARG A 2 -11.79 -0.57 3.44
CA ARG A 2 -11.12 -1.40 2.41
C ARG A 2 -10.88 -0.59 1.14
N LEU A 3 -9.68 -0.66 0.59
CA LEU A 3 -9.33 -0.08 -0.71
C LEU A 3 -8.80 -1.17 -1.65
N SER A 4 -9.11 -1.06 -2.93
CA SER A 4 -8.51 -1.94 -3.92
C SER A 4 -7.10 -1.45 -4.29
N PRO A 5 -6.16 -2.37 -4.56
CA PRO A 5 -4.79 -1.98 -4.95
C PRO A 5 -4.78 -1.12 -6.23
N GLU A 6 -5.67 -1.39 -7.19
CA GLU A 6 -5.77 -0.60 -8.43
C GLU A 6 -6.15 0.84 -8.14
N GLN A 7 -7.03 1.09 -7.15
CA GLN A 7 -7.38 2.46 -6.75
C GLN A 7 -6.16 3.22 -6.22
N ILE A 8 -5.28 2.53 -5.48
CA ILE A 8 -4.04 3.14 -4.99
C ILE A 8 -3.14 3.55 -6.17
N ILE A 9 -2.99 2.69 -7.18
CA ILE A 9 -2.13 2.99 -8.34
C ILE A 9 -2.73 4.07 -9.23
N ILE A 10 -4.04 3.99 -9.50
CA ILE A 10 -4.72 4.87 -10.45
C ILE A 10 -4.93 6.28 -9.88
N ASN A 11 -5.33 6.38 -8.62
CA ASN A 11 -5.73 7.65 -8.00
C ASN A 11 -4.67 8.23 -7.07
N PHE A 12 -3.47 7.71 -7.13
CA PHE A 12 -2.39 8.01 -6.21
C PHE A 12 -2.11 9.52 -6.04
N GLU A 13 -2.06 10.26 -7.13
CA GLU A 13 -1.78 11.70 -7.12
C GLU A 13 -2.95 12.56 -6.58
N LEU A 14 -4.15 11.98 -6.52
CA LEU A 14 -5.38 12.68 -6.13
C LEU A 14 -5.83 12.39 -4.69
N GLN A 15 -5.32 11.33 -4.07
CA GLN A 15 -5.76 10.93 -2.74
C GLN A 15 -4.87 11.53 -1.65
N LYS A 16 -5.33 12.62 -1.07
CA LYS A 16 -4.88 13.01 0.28
C LYS A 16 -5.49 12.01 1.25
N PHE A 17 -4.73 10.96 1.58
CA PHE A 17 -5.15 10.03 2.62
C PHE A 17 -5.26 10.75 3.96
N LYS A 18 -6.45 10.76 4.53
CA LYS A 18 -6.64 11.17 5.93
C LYS A 18 -6.10 10.10 6.87
N GLN A 19 -6.25 8.83 6.47
CA GLN A 19 -5.76 7.69 7.21
C GLN A 19 -4.24 7.57 7.07
N LYS A 20 -3.60 7.16 8.15
CA LYS A 20 -2.15 7.02 8.23
C LYS A 20 -1.70 5.61 8.63
N ILE A 21 -2.63 4.66 8.82
CA ILE A 21 -2.32 3.26 9.13
C ILE A 21 -2.89 2.35 8.05
N PHE A 22 -1.99 1.57 7.44
CA PHE A 22 -2.29 0.72 6.29
C PHE A 22 -1.86 -0.72 6.56
N LEU A 23 -2.73 -1.67 6.25
CA LEU A 23 -2.40 -3.09 6.14
C LEU A 23 -2.40 -3.47 4.65
N VAL A 24 -1.24 -3.76 4.11
CA VAL A 24 -1.08 -4.29 2.74
C VAL A 24 -0.84 -5.79 2.84
N SER A 25 -1.75 -6.61 2.35
CA SER A 25 -1.68 -8.05 2.56
C SER A 25 -2.13 -8.82 1.33
N GLY A 26 -1.68 -10.07 1.18
CA GLY A 26 -2.09 -10.91 0.06
C GLY A 26 -1.10 -12.05 -0.20
N ASN A 27 -1.17 -12.65 -1.38
CA ASN A 27 -0.27 -13.70 -1.83
C ASN A 27 0.53 -13.31 -3.09
N GLU A 28 0.43 -12.06 -3.54
CA GLU A 28 1.22 -11.54 -4.66
C GLU A 28 2.21 -10.50 -4.12
N GLU A 29 3.45 -10.96 -3.89
CA GLU A 29 4.49 -10.17 -3.21
C GLU A 29 4.93 -8.95 -4.01
N THR A 30 5.00 -9.06 -5.34
CA THR A 30 5.42 -7.94 -6.18
C THR A 30 4.37 -6.82 -6.18
N TYR A 31 3.10 -7.21 -6.09
CA TYR A 31 2.01 -6.26 -5.95
C TYR A 31 1.99 -5.59 -4.57
N ILE A 32 2.26 -6.36 -3.50
CA ILE A 32 2.42 -5.80 -2.15
C ILE A 32 3.51 -4.73 -2.14
N LYS A 33 4.70 -5.01 -2.71
CA LYS A 33 5.79 -4.05 -2.82
C LYS A 33 5.40 -2.81 -3.60
N LYS A 34 4.73 -2.98 -4.73
CA LYS A 34 4.26 -1.85 -5.55
C LYS A 34 3.30 -0.93 -4.77
N ILE A 35 2.36 -1.52 -4.02
CA ILE A 35 1.44 -0.75 -3.19
C ILE A 35 2.17 -0.06 -2.05
N GLU A 36 3.12 -0.73 -1.39
CA GLU A 36 3.97 -0.11 -0.36
C GLU A 36 4.70 1.12 -0.91
N GLU A 37 5.38 0.99 -2.07
CA GLU A 37 6.06 2.11 -2.73
C GLU A 37 5.10 3.25 -3.09
N SER A 38 3.92 2.89 -3.59
CA SER A 38 2.88 3.86 -3.92
C SER A 38 2.41 4.62 -2.68
N LEU A 39 2.16 3.93 -1.56
CA LEU A 39 1.76 4.57 -0.30
C LEU A 39 2.87 5.50 0.24
N ILE A 40 4.12 5.05 0.25
CA ILE A 40 5.28 5.86 0.66
C ILE A 40 5.35 7.14 -0.16
N CYS A 41 5.25 7.02 -1.47
CA CYS A 41 5.30 8.16 -2.38
C CYS A 41 4.16 9.16 -2.11
N GLY A 42 2.90 8.70 -1.86
CA GLY A 42 1.75 9.56 -1.55
C GLY A 42 1.81 10.21 -0.18
N LEU A 43 2.33 9.48 0.78
CA LEU A 43 2.50 10.01 2.13
C LEU A 43 3.60 11.08 2.20
N LYS A 44 4.59 11.03 1.32
CA LYS A 44 5.65 12.05 1.24
C LYS A 44 5.12 13.46 0.92
N ASN A 45 4.15 13.55 0.05
CA ASN A 45 3.49 14.81 -0.35
C ASN A 45 4.42 16.04 -0.43
N GLY A 46 5.67 15.83 -0.89
CA GLY A 46 6.70 16.88 -1.01
C GLY A 46 7.46 17.21 0.28
N ALA A 47 7.14 16.59 1.42
CA ALA A 47 7.84 16.78 2.69
C ALA A 47 9.12 15.92 2.78
N GLN A 48 10.05 16.34 3.63
CA GLN A 48 11.18 15.50 4.02
C GLN A 48 10.67 14.37 4.91
N VAL A 49 10.80 13.11 4.46
CA VAL A 49 10.25 11.94 5.13
C VAL A 49 11.36 10.96 5.47
N GLU A 50 11.42 10.56 6.72
CA GLU A 50 12.25 9.45 7.19
C GLU A 50 11.48 8.13 7.07
N ILE A 51 12.10 7.11 6.44
CA ILE A 51 11.51 5.78 6.29
C ILE A 51 12.24 4.82 7.23
N ILE A 52 11.51 4.26 8.18
CA ILE A 52 12.03 3.34 9.20
C ILE A 52 11.44 1.95 8.95
N ARG A 53 12.30 0.97 8.63
CA ARG A 53 11.90 -0.43 8.43
C ARG A 53 12.23 -1.26 9.66
N GLN A 54 11.24 -1.94 10.23
CA GLN A 54 11.38 -2.73 11.46
C GLN A 54 10.74 -4.12 11.28
N GLY A 55 11.30 -5.11 12.00
CA GLY A 55 10.79 -6.49 11.99
C GLY A 55 9.74 -6.80 13.07
N SER A 56 9.61 -5.96 14.10
CA SER A 56 8.63 -6.11 15.18
C SER A 56 7.88 -4.81 15.41
N LEU A 57 6.63 -4.93 15.81
CA LEU A 57 5.71 -3.81 16.01
C LEU A 57 5.70 -3.32 17.48
N ASN A 58 6.72 -3.71 18.26
CA ASN A 58 6.98 -3.14 19.57
C ASN A 58 7.63 -1.76 19.36
N VAL A 59 6.81 -0.81 18.97
CA VAL A 59 7.21 0.59 18.97
C VAL A 59 7.05 1.04 20.42
N ASP A 60 8.13 1.13 21.17
CA ASP A 60 8.11 1.90 22.41
C ASP A 60 7.62 3.29 22.04
N ALA A 61 6.43 3.66 22.52
CA ALA A 61 5.77 4.93 22.20
C ALA A 61 6.69 6.13 22.45
N THR A 62 7.59 6.03 23.42
CA THR A 62 8.62 6.99 23.74
C THR A 62 9.65 7.20 22.63
N SER A 63 9.96 6.19 21.82
CA SER A 63 10.94 6.35 20.72
C SER A 63 10.38 7.07 19.48
N CYS A 64 9.06 7.14 19.35
CA CYS A 64 8.41 7.86 18.24
C CYS A 64 8.32 9.38 18.50
N GLU A 65 8.28 9.81 19.78
CA GLU A 65 8.09 11.20 20.16
C GLU A 65 9.40 11.98 20.41
N GLU A 66 10.51 11.32 20.74
CA GLU A 66 11.69 11.99 21.31
C GLU A 66 12.83 12.37 20.37
N SER A 67 12.73 12.23 19.07
CA SER A 67 13.81 12.68 18.18
C SER A 67 13.48 13.95 17.40
N SER A 68 13.01 14.99 18.09
CA SER A 68 13.02 16.35 17.53
C SER A 68 14.42 16.96 17.62
N THR A 69 15.36 16.42 16.87
CA THR A 69 16.62 17.12 16.60
C THR A 69 16.36 18.16 15.51
N LEU A 70 17.15 19.24 15.50
CA LEU A 70 17.08 20.32 14.49
C LEU A 70 17.22 19.85 13.04
N PHE A 71 17.47 18.55 12.83
CA PHE A 71 17.61 17.86 11.54
C PHE A 71 16.66 16.67 11.38
N SER A 72 15.65 16.52 12.26
CA SER A 72 14.65 15.43 12.11
C SER A 72 13.71 15.74 10.95
N ALA A 73 13.36 14.71 10.19
CA ALA A 73 12.34 14.84 9.16
C ALA A 73 10.98 15.21 9.78
N ASP A 74 10.23 16.08 9.11
CA ASP A 74 8.93 16.55 9.58
C ASP A 74 7.89 15.42 9.68
N PHE A 75 8.12 14.31 8.98
CA PHE A 75 7.21 13.17 8.93
C PHE A 75 7.97 11.84 8.86
N LYS A 76 7.52 10.84 9.61
CA LYS A 76 8.12 9.51 9.63
C LYS A 76 7.17 8.45 9.06
N ILE A 77 7.68 7.49 8.30
CA ILE A 77 6.92 6.33 7.82
C ILE A 77 7.55 5.07 8.39
N TYR A 78 6.82 4.39 9.26
CA TYR A 78 7.21 3.10 9.82
C TYR A 78 6.67 1.97 8.94
N ILE A 79 7.55 1.05 8.53
CA ILE A 79 7.20 -0.10 7.68
C ILE A 79 7.53 -1.37 8.43
N PHE A 80 6.52 -2.20 8.65
CA PHE A 80 6.64 -3.49 9.32
C PHE A 80 6.37 -4.61 8.32
N ASN A 81 7.40 -5.43 8.05
CA ASN A 81 7.30 -6.55 7.12
C ASN A 81 7.06 -7.86 7.87
N ASN A 82 5.90 -8.49 7.64
CA ASN A 82 5.50 -9.76 8.25
C ASN A 82 5.68 -9.78 9.79
N PRO A 83 5.19 -8.77 10.53
CA PRO A 83 5.36 -8.75 11.98
C PRO A 83 4.66 -9.96 12.61
N LYS A 84 5.35 -10.63 13.54
CA LYS A 84 4.82 -11.84 14.19
C LYS A 84 3.72 -11.49 15.20
N ASP A 85 3.97 -10.48 16.00
CA ASP A 85 3.07 -10.00 17.02
C ASP A 85 2.71 -8.54 16.77
N VAL A 86 1.42 -8.27 16.75
CA VAL A 86 0.88 -6.92 16.53
C VAL A 86 -0.07 -6.62 17.68
N ASP A 87 0.26 -5.64 18.49
CA ASP A 87 -0.62 -5.13 19.53
C ASP A 87 -1.74 -4.30 18.87
N LEU A 88 -2.93 -4.89 18.82
CA LEU A 88 -4.08 -4.27 18.16
C LEU A 88 -4.65 -3.10 18.98
N ASP A 89 -4.60 -3.19 20.31
CA ASP A 89 -5.08 -2.14 21.20
C ASP A 89 -4.17 -0.91 21.10
N TYR A 90 -2.87 -1.14 20.98
CA TYR A 90 -1.90 -0.07 20.72
C TYR A 90 -2.19 0.64 19.39
N ILE A 91 -2.35 -0.10 18.29
CA ILE A 91 -2.66 0.48 16.97
C ILE A 91 -3.96 1.28 16.98
N GLY A 92 -4.99 0.79 17.68
CA GLY A 92 -6.31 1.45 17.74
C GLY A 92 -6.32 2.78 18.48
N ASN A 93 -5.35 3.01 19.37
CA ASN A 93 -5.26 4.19 20.22
C ASN A 93 -4.17 5.20 19.80
N LEU A 94 -3.46 4.94 18.68
CA LEU A 94 -2.41 5.82 18.20
C LEU A 94 -2.93 7.17 17.70
N THR A 95 -2.36 8.24 18.20
CA THR A 95 -2.49 9.58 17.62
C THR A 95 -1.37 9.80 16.59
N LEU A 96 -1.76 10.02 15.35
CA LEU A 96 -0.86 9.97 14.18
C LEU A 96 -0.65 11.36 13.58
N ASP A 97 -0.10 12.31 14.33
CA ASP A 97 0.10 13.66 13.80
C ASP A 97 1.32 13.76 12.88
N SER A 98 2.43 13.14 13.28
CA SER A 98 3.74 13.28 12.63
C SER A 98 4.26 12.00 11.94
N PHE A 99 3.48 10.92 11.91
CA PHE A 99 3.94 9.66 11.29
C PHE A 99 2.82 8.85 10.65
N ALA A 100 3.20 7.86 9.82
CA ALA A 100 2.31 6.84 9.27
C ALA A 100 2.88 5.44 9.49
N ILE A 101 2.01 4.44 9.47
CA ILE A 101 2.36 3.03 9.62
C ILE A 101 1.90 2.24 8.42
N ILE A 102 2.79 1.47 7.82
CA ILE A 102 2.50 0.50 6.77
C ILE A 102 2.88 -0.88 7.27
N ILE A 103 1.91 -1.76 7.38
CA ILE A 103 2.12 -3.17 7.72
C ILE A 103 1.97 -3.98 6.43
N SER A 104 3.07 -4.57 5.96
CA SER A 104 3.07 -5.45 4.79
C SER A 104 3.10 -6.89 5.24
N HIS A 105 2.14 -7.71 4.82
CA HIS A 105 2.05 -9.11 5.23
C HIS A 105 1.74 -10.04 4.06
N SER A 106 2.72 -10.83 3.65
CA SER A 106 2.52 -11.91 2.68
C SER A 106 1.83 -13.10 3.36
N SER A 107 0.81 -13.65 2.71
CA SER A 107 0.15 -14.90 3.17
C SER A 107 -0.63 -14.81 4.50
N ILE A 108 -1.13 -13.63 4.88
CA ILE A 108 -2.01 -13.51 6.04
C ILE A 108 -3.36 -14.21 5.76
N LYS A 109 -3.81 -15.04 6.71
CA LYS A 109 -5.13 -15.68 6.60
C LYS A 109 -6.24 -14.62 6.74
N THR A 110 -7.29 -14.75 5.95
CA THR A 110 -8.47 -13.86 6.03
C THR A 110 -9.16 -13.89 7.40
N SER A 111 -9.02 -15.00 8.12
CA SER A 111 -9.56 -15.18 9.48
C SER A 111 -8.67 -14.59 10.58
N SER A 112 -7.48 -14.06 10.26
CA SER A 112 -6.55 -13.53 11.26
C SER A 112 -7.18 -12.36 12.03
N LYS A 113 -6.82 -12.23 13.32
CA LYS A 113 -7.27 -11.13 14.18
C LYS A 113 -6.88 -9.78 13.61
N LEU A 114 -5.64 -9.66 13.10
CA LEU A 114 -5.12 -8.43 12.50
C LEU A 114 -5.99 -7.97 11.32
N LYS A 115 -6.29 -8.87 10.36
CA LYS A 115 -7.10 -8.51 9.20
C LYS A 115 -8.52 -8.09 9.59
N LYS A 116 -9.16 -8.85 10.49
CA LYS A 116 -10.51 -8.52 11.00
C LYS A 116 -10.53 -7.16 11.68
N PHE A 117 -9.52 -6.86 12.48
CA PHE A 117 -9.38 -5.58 13.15
C PHE A 117 -9.32 -4.42 12.14
N PHE A 118 -8.46 -4.51 11.13
CA PHE A 118 -8.39 -3.49 10.08
C PHE A 118 -9.67 -3.35 9.27
N ASP A 119 -10.37 -4.45 9.03
CA ASP A 119 -11.64 -4.44 8.29
C ASP A 119 -12.80 -3.79 9.06
N GLN A 120 -12.75 -3.81 10.39
CA GLN A 120 -13.79 -3.28 11.28
C GLN A 120 -13.60 -1.80 11.65
N HIS A 121 -12.37 -1.29 11.62
CA HIS A 121 -12.09 0.10 12.02
C HIS A 121 -12.09 1.05 10.82
N SER A 122 -12.82 2.16 10.93
CA SER A 122 -12.95 3.17 9.86
C SER A 122 -11.67 3.96 9.61
N GLU A 123 -10.87 4.16 10.66
CA GLU A 123 -9.61 4.91 10.60
C GLU A 123 -8.45 4.11 10.01
N LEU A 124 -8.61 2.78 9.89
CA LEU A 124 -7.61 1.88 9.36
C LEU A 124 -7.92 1.48 7.93
N VAL A 125 -6.87 1.35 7.10
CA VAL A 125 -7.01 0.95 5.70
C VAL A 125 -6.47 -0.45 5.48
N SER A 126 -7.29 -1.33 4.91
CA SER A 126 -6.90 -2.69 4.49
C SER A 126 -6.86 -2.78 2.97
N ILE A 127 -5.73 -3.21 2.42
CA ILE A 127 -5.49 -3.38 0.99
C ILE A 127 -5.09 -4.84 0.74
N ALA A 128 -5.79 -5.52 -0.17
CA ALA A 128 -5.58 -6.93 -0.45
C ALA A 128 -4.98 -7.13 -1.85
N CYS A 129 -3.73 -7.58 -1.91
CA CYS A 129 -2.95 -7.79 -3.12
C CYS A 129 -2.94 -9.26 -3.52
N TYR A 130 -3.76 -9.61 -4.49
CA TYR A 130 -3.83 -10.94 -5.10
C TYR A 130 -3.44 -10.87 -6.58
N LYS A 131 -3.32 -12.02 -7.23
CA LYS A 131 -3.16 -12.08 -8.68
C LYS A 131 -4.23 -11.25 -9.38
N LEU A 132 -3.84 -10.61 -10.46
CA LEU A 132 -4.73 -9.74 -11.22
C LEU A 132 -5.87 -10.53 -11.85
N SER A 133 -7.09 -10.11 -11.58
CA SER A 133 -8.25 -10.55 -12.35
C SER A 133 -8.30 -9.84 -13.71
N ARG A 134 -9.10 -10.37 -14.63
CA ARG A 134 -9.35 -9.71 -15.91
C ARG A 134 -9.84 -8.26 -15.76
N GLU A 135 -10.71 -8.02 -14.77
CA GLU A 135 -11.21 -6.66 -14.49
C GLU A 135 -10.10 -5.72 -13.99
N ASN A 136 -9.18 -6.24 -13.18
CA ASN A 136 -8.05 -5.46 -12.67
C ASN A 136 -7.08 -5.10 -13.80
N LYS A 137 -6.81 -6.05 -14.71
CA LYS A 137 -6.00 -5.80 -15.91
C LYS A 137 -6.62 -4.70 -16.79
N ILE A 138 -7.93 -4.74 -17.02
CA ILE A 138 -8.66 -3.69 -17.78
C ILE A 138 -8.44 -2.31 -17.15
N LYS A 139 -8.61 -2.19 -15.83
CA LYS A 139 -8.45 -0.91 -15.12
C LYS A 139 -7.01 -0.40 -15.21
N LEU A 140 -6.04 -1.27 -14.93
CA LEU A 140 -4.62 -0.91 -14.93
C LEU A 140 -4.11 -0.59 -16.33
N LEU A 141 -4.44 -1.41 -17.34
CA LEU A 141 -4.05 -1.16 -18.74
C LEU A 141 -4.62 0.19 -19.22
N GLY A 142 -5.90 0.44 -18.97
CA GLY A 142 -6.51 1.72 -19.31
C GLY A 142 -5.85 2.92 -18.61
N HIS A 143 -5.37 2.75 -17.38
CA HIS A 143 -4.59 3.77 -16.67
C HIS A 143 -3.22 3.98 -17.31
N PHE A 144 -2.46 2.92 -17.58
CA PHE A 144 -1.12 3.02 -18.17
C PHE A 144 -1.15 3.66 -19.56
N LEU A 145 -2.11 3.29 -20.40
CA LEU A 145 -2.27 3.89 -21.72
C LEU A 145 -2.57 5.39 -21.63
N ARG A 146 -3.47 5.81 -20.74
CA ARG A 146 -3.76 7.24 -20.52
C ARG A 146 -2.54 7.98 -20.01
N LYS A 147 -1.82 7.43 -19.04
CA LYS A 147 -0.62 8.05 -18.46
C LYS A 147 0.48 8.27 -19.50
N LYS A 148 0.61 7.36 -20.46
CA LYS A 148 1.59 7.45 -21.55
C LYS A 148 1.07 8.21 -22.78
N SER A 149 -0.19 8.64 -22.77
CA SER A 149 -0.86 9.21 -23.95
C SER A 149 -0.75 8.29 -25.19
N PHE A 150 -0.83 6.99 -24.96
CA PHE A 150 -0.66 5.98 -26.00
C PHE A 150 -2.03 5.42 -26.43
N GLU A 151 -2.25 5.39 -27.74
CA GLU A 151 -3.43 4.79 -28.34
C GLU A 151 -3.10 3.39 -28.87
N MET A 152 -4.01 2.45 -28.66
CA MET A 152 -3.87 1.05 -29.04
C MET A 152 -5.11 0.59 -29.78
N SER A 153 -4.94 -0.29 -30.79
CA SER A 153 -6.10 -0.91 -31.44
C SER A 153 -6.92 -1.76 -30.46
N LYS A 154 -8.21 -1.93 -30.72
CA LYS A 154 -9.09 -2.72 -29.84
C LYS A 154 -8.63 -4.18 -29.76
N GLU A 155 -8.17 -4.74 -30.87
CA GLU A 155 -7.67 -6.11 -30.94
C GLU A 155 -6.44 -6.30 -30.03
N CYS A 156 -5.46 -5.40 -30.11
CA CYS A 156 -4.27 -5.42 -29.23
C CYS A 156 -4.64 -5.24 -27.78
N TYR A 157 -5.58 -4.33 -27.47
CA TYR A 157 -6.04 -4.10 -26.11
C TYR A 157 -6.60 -5.39 -25.47
N TRP A 158 -7.53 -6.05 -26.16
CA TRP A 158 -8.14 -7.27 -25.65
C TRP A 158 -7.16 -8.44 -25.63
N TYR A 159 -6.26 -8.51 -26.62
CA TYR A 159 -5.19 -9.51 -26.59
C TYR A 159 -4.33 -9.40 -25.35
N LEU A 160 -3.90 -8.19 -24.98
CA LEU A 160 -3.12 -7.96 -23.75
C LEU A 160 -3.92 -8.28 -22.50
N VAL A 161 -5.18 -7.87 -22.41
CA VAL A 161 -6.03 -8.18 -21.25
C VAL A 161 -6.16 -9.69 -21.04
N ASP A 162 -6.33 -10.46 -22.12
CA ASP A 162 -6.64 -11.88 -22.04
C ASP A 162 -5.39 -12.76 -21.95
N ASN A 163 -4.24 -12.32 -22.46
CA ASN A 163 -3.02 -13.13 -22.56
C ASN A 163 -1.86 -12.66 -21.68
N SER A 164 -1.93 -11.47 -21.08
CA SER A 164 -0.88 -11.00 -20.18
C SER A 164 -0.88 -11.75 -18.83
N SER A 165 0.25 -11.67 -18.13
CA SER A 165 0.43 -12.33 -16.84
C SER A 165 -0.58 -11.85 -15.78
N ASP A 166 -0.97 -12.74 -14.86
CA ASP A 166 -1.76 -12.42 -13.68
C ASP A 166 -0.90 -11.88 -12.52
N TYR A 167 0.42 -11.97 -12.63
CA TYR A 167 1.35 -11.40 -11.66
C TYR A 167 1.61 -9.93 -12.01
N TYR A 168 1.45 -9.04 -11.02
CA TYR A 168 1.49 -7.60 -11.25
C TYR A 168 2.76 -7.12 -11.98
N GLN A 169 3.95 -7.53 -11.48
CA GLN A 169 5.22 -7.09 -12.07
C GLN A 169 5.39 -7.54 -13.53
N LEU A 170 4.99 -8.77 -13.84
CA LEU A 170 5.05 -9.27 -15.20
C LEU A 170 4.07 -8.52 -16.10
N PHE A 171 2.84 -8.33 -15.63
CA PHE A 171 1.84 -7.52 -16.33
C PHE A 171 2.35 -6.09 -16.60
N GLU A 172 2.90 -5.42 -15.57
CA GLU A 172 3.45 -4.06 -15.71
C GLU A 172 4.58 -4.02 -16.75
N ASN A 173 5.45 -5.03 -16.77
CA ASN A 173 6.54 -5.14 -17.74
C ASN A 173 6.06 -5.39 -19.18
N GLU A 174 4.97 -6.16 -19.35
CA GLU A 174 4.39 -6.47 -20.67
C GLU A 174 3.69 -5.25 -21.30
N VAL A 175 3.22 -4.30 -20.47
CA VAL A 175 2.48 -3.11 -20.95
C VAL A 175 3.31 -1.83 -20.93
N ASN A 176 4.56 -1.85 -20.43
CA ASN A 176 5.49 -0.73 -20.39
C ASN A 176 6.46 -0.71 -21.55
#